data_4ac4de53812dea5d3b29b1fde02e4e06
#
_entry.id   4ac4de53812dea5d3b29b1fde02e4e06
#
_cell.length_a   1.000
_cell.length_b   1.000
_cell.length_c   1.000
_cell.angle_alpha   90.00
_cell.angle_beta   90.00
_cell.angle_gamma   90.00
#
_symmetry.space_group_name_H-M   'P 1'
#
loop_
_entity.id
_entity.type
_entity.pdbx_description
1 polymer ?
#
loop_
_entity_poly.entity_id
_entity_poly.type
_entity_poly.pdbx_seq_one_letter_code
_entity_poly.pdbx_strand_id
1 'polypeptide(L)'
;GMNVIDVSGIVKNVISSVVAISGTQTVTNSSYNFGFWGGFNNQSYEAGVSGSGIIIGANDTELLIVTNAHVVENVNNLKVTFGDNTEVDAVVKGMKTDSDLAVVAVKLDDISADTMSAISIAKLGSSSDVEVGEAAIAIGNAAGYGISVTTGIVSAVGKSLTVDNVVYDNLIQTDAAINPGNSGGALFNANGEVIGINSVKMSDTKVEGMGYAIAIESVKDIIDDLSTQTTRVALDNDERGYIGVSGSSVTSEISQTYGWPVGVLIRSVTEDSAAERAGLQVNDVITSFDGKDVDSWETLVNLMRYYQVGEQVEVVYSRLENGSFTEYTTTLTLTEKPQVSNK
;
A
#
# COMPACT_ATOMS: atom_id res chain seq x y z
N GLY A 1 36.93 -26.52 -7.45
CA GLY A 1 35.90 -26.74 -6.44
C GLY A 1 34.77 -25.72 -6.66
N MET A 2 33.49 -26.16 -6.61
CA MET A 2 32.36 -25.23 -6.58
C MET A 2 32.53 -24.39 -5.32
N ASN A 3 32.75 -23.08 -5.47
CA ASN A 3 32.65 -22.16 -4.35
C ASN A 3 31.16 -22.04 -4.02
N VAL A 4 30.73 -22.74 -2.99
CA VAL A 4 29.45 -22.46 -2.36
C VAL A 4 29.56 -21.03 -1.81
N ILE A 5 28.73 -20.11 -2.28
CA ILE A 5 28.73 -18.73 -1.79
C ILE A 5 28.18 -18.76 -0.38
N ASP A 6 29.06 -18.68 0.62
CA ASP A 6 28.66 -18.53 2.02
C ASP A 6 28.23 -17.08 2.26
N VAL A 7 26.92 -16.85 2.36
CA VAL A 7 26.34 -15.52 2.61
C VAL A 7 26.04 -15.26 4.08
N SER A 8 26.41 -16.18 4.97
CA SER A 8 26.04 -16.10 6.40
C SER A 8 26.54 -14.81 7.08
N GLY A 9 27.73 -14.33 6.70
CA GLY A 9 28.27 -13.06 7.19
C GLY A 9 27.46 -11.85 6.74
N ILE A 10 27.01 -11.84 5.49
CA ILE A 10 26.17 -10.77 4.96
C ILE A 10 24.81 -10.77 5.67
N VAL A 11 24.19 -11.95 5.74
CA VAL A 11 22.88 -12.12 6.40
C VAL A 11 22.91 -11.63 7.84
N LYS A 12 23.93 -11.98 8.63
CA LYS A 12 24.07 -11.51 10.02
C LYS A 12 24.07 -9.97 10.14
N ASN A 13 24.65 -9.28 9.17
CA ASN A 13 24.78 -7.82 9.20
C ASN A 13 23.49 -7.11 8.78
N VAL A 14 22.66 -7.73 7.93
CA VAL A 14 21.50 -7.05 7.34
C VAL A 14 20.14 -7.53 7.89
N ILE A 15 20.11 -8.69 8.54
CA ILE A 15 18.87 -9.35 8.96
C ILE A 15 18.03 -8.48 9.91
N SER A 16 18.67 -7.67 10.74
CA SER A 16 18.03 -6.76 11.70
C SER A 16 17.35 -5.55 11.03
N SER A 17 17.54 -5.37 9.72
CA SER A 17 16.83 -4.36 8.93
C SER A 17 15.54 -4.90 8.29
N VAL A 18 15.23 -6.20 8.44
CA VAL A 18 14.05 -6.84 7.88
C VAL A 18 13.08 -7.21 9.00
N VAL A 19 11.81 -6.85 8.83
CA VAL A 19 10.76 -7.05 9.82
C VAL A 19 9.62 -7.89 9.24
N ALA A 20 8.83 -8.51 10.13
CA ALA A 20 7.57 -9.10 9.75
C ALA A 20 6.46 -8.04 9.78
N ILE A 21 5.54 -8.12 8.82
CA ILE A 21 4.31 -7.34 8.79
C ILE A 21 3.15 -8.30 8.86
N SER A 22 2.19 -8.04 9.73
CA SER A 22 1.00 -8.86 9.91
C SER A 22 -0.23 -8.00 10.17
N GLY A 23 -1.40 -8.59 9.98
CA GLY A 23 -2.68 -7.97 10.27
C GLY A 23 -3.83 -8.86 9.87
N THR A 24 -5.03 -8.30 9.83
CA THR A 24 -6.24 -9.01 9.43
C THR A 24 -6.90 -8.31 8.24
N GLN A 25 -7.48 -9.09 7.34
CA GLN A 25 -8.26 -8.60 6.21
C GLN A 25 -9.67 -9.16 6.27
N THR A 26 -10.67 -8.31 6.08
CA THR A 26 -12.06 -8.75 6.01
C THR A 26 -12.34 -9.32 4.61
N VAL A 27 -12.59 -10.61 4.53
CA VAL A 27 -12.96 -11.30 3.29
C VAL A 27 -14.47 -11.48 3.28
N THR A 28 -15.15 -10.92 2.28
CA THR A 28 -16.59 -11.08 2.08
C THR A 28 -16.85 -12.11 0.98
N ASN A 29 -17.39 -13.25 1.35
CA ASN A 29 -17.88 -14.24 0.39
C ASN A 29 -19.32 -13.94 0.00
N SER A 30 -19.54 -13.46 -1.21
CA SER A 30 -20.88 -13.34 -1.81
C SER A 30 -21.23 -14.67 -2.53
N SER A 31 -21.94 -15.56 -1.86
CA SER A 31 -22.49 -16.74 -2.54
C SER A 31 -23.95 -16.51 -2.91
N TYR A 32 -24.24 -16.65 -4.20
CA TYR A 32 -25.59 -16.67 -4.74
C TYR A 32 -26.21 -18.03 -4.45
N ASN A 33 -27.09 -18.12 -3.48
CA ASN A 33 -27.86 -19.34 -3.26
C ASN A 33 -29.11 -19.31 -4.15
N PHE A 34 -29.11 -20.15 -5.19
CA PHE A 34 -30.25 -20.38 -6.08
C PHE A 34 -31.28 -21.31 -5.38
N GLY A 35 -31.96 -20.74 -4.37
CA GLY A 35 -33.05 -21.41 -3.69
C GLY A 35 -34.31 -20.57 -3.78
N PHE A 36 -35.48 -21.20 -3.73
CA PHE A 36 -36.82 -20.64 -3.97
C PHE A 36 -37.20 -19.44 -3.04
N TRP A 37 -36.32 -19.08 -2.14
CA TRP A 37 -36.34 -17.88 -1.27
C TRP A 37 -34.94 -17.23 -1.27
N GLY A 38 -34.53 -16.70 -2.41
CA GLY A 38 -33.22 -16.13 -2.60
C GLY A 38 -32.95 -14.96 -1.64
N GLY A 39 -32.07 -15.19 -0.65
CA GLY A 39 -31.47 -14.18 0.18
C GLY A 39 -29.98 -14.07 -0.09
N PHE A 40 -29.46 -12.86 -0.17
CA PHE A 40 -28.00 -12.62 -0.16
C PHE A 40 -27.49 -12.96 1.24
N ASN A 41 -26.63 -13.97 1.33
CA ASN A 41 -25.91 -14.28 2.56
C ASN A 41 -24.48 -13.79 2.38
N ASN A 42 -24.19 -12.58 2.84
CA ASN A 42 -22.84 -12.06 2.93
C ASN A 42 -22.24 -12.54 4.26
N GLN A 43 -21.45 -13.60 4.21
CA GLN A 43 -20.58 -13.96 5.34
C GLN A 43 -19.23 -13.28 5.15
N SER A 44 -18.92 -12.35 6.05
CA SER A 44 -17.58 -11.80 6.19
C SER A 44 -16.83 -12.55 7.28
N TYR A 45 -15.58 -12.89 7.03
CA TYR A 45 -14.66 -13.44 8.03
C TYR A 45 -13.31 -12.71 7.95
N GLU A 46 -12.60 -12.67 9.07
CA GLU A 46 -11.25 -12.11 9.10
C GLU A 46 -10.24 -13.20 8.73
N ALA A 47 -9.40 -12.89 7.73
CA ALA A 47 -8.26 -13.71 7.35
C ALA A 47 -6.97 -13.01 7.78
N GLY A 48 -6.03 -13.76 8.35
CA GLY A 48 -4.69 -13.27 8.66
C GLY A 48 -3.91 -12.99 7.37
N VAL A 49 -3.23 -11.87 7.33
CA VAL A 49 -2.27 -11.52 6.27
C VAL A 49 -0.88 -11.38 6.87
N SER A 50 0.13 -11.72 6.09
CA SER A 50 1.52 -11.69 6.51
C SER A 50 2.45 -11.43 5.34
N GLY A 51 3.46 -10.63 5.57
CA GLY A 51 4.54 -10.33 4.64
C GLY A 51 5.74 -9.80 5.39
N SER A 52 6.66 -9.19 4.66
CA SER A 52 7.89 -8.62 5.18
C SER A 52 7.97 -7.12 4.90
N GLY A 53 8.87 -6.44 5.61
CA GLY A 53 9.21 -5.05 5.37
C GLY A 53 10.69 -4.78 5.59
N ILE A 54 11.17 -3.66 5.11
CA ILE A 54 12.56 -3.21 5.18
C ILE A 54 12.59 -1.88 5.93
N ILE A 55 13.35 -1.81 7.02
CA ILE A 55 13.57 -0.55 7.76
C ILE A 55 14.46 0.35 6.92
N ILE A 56 13.92 1.48 6.46
CA ILE A 56 14.60 2.40 5.55
C ILE A 56 15.06 3.70 6.21
N GLY A 57 14.54 4.01 7.40
CA GLY A 57 14.90 5.23 8.10
C GLY A 57 14.01 5.51 9.30
N ALA A 58 14.19 6.68 9.88
CA ALA A 58 13.33 7.23 10.91
C ALA A 58 13.27 8.76 10.76
N ASN A 59 12.15 9.35 11.17
CA ASN A 59 12.04 10.78 11.41
C ASN A 59 11.98 11.05 12.92
N ASP A 60 11.58 12.24 13.34
CA ASP A 60 11.57 12.61 14.77
C ASP A 60 10.59 11.78 15.62
N THR A 61 9.58 11.17 15.02
CA THR A 61 8.49 10.48 15.72
C THR A 61 8.23 9.06 15.27
N GLU A 62 8.74 8.67 14.10
CA GLU A 62 8.37 7.41 13.44
C GLU A 62 9.57 6.68 12.87
N LEU A 63 9.57 5.36 13.02
CA LEU A 63 10.39 4.43 12.24
C LEU A 63 9.67 4.14 10.92
N LEU A 64 10.38 4.22 9.80
CA LEU A 64 9.83 4.06 8.45
C LEU A 64 10.25 2.72 7.85
N ILE A 65 9.27 2.01 7.32
CA ILE A 65 9.43 0.66 6.78
C ILE A 65 8.79 0.61 5.41
N VAL A 66 9.55 0.23 4.37
CA VAL A 66 9.00 -0.02 3.03
C VAL A 66 8.57 -1.47 2.89
N THR A 67 7.47 -1.68 2.19
CA THR A 67 6.92 -3.00 1.85
C THR A 67 6.15 -2.93 0.53
N ASN A 68 5.56 -4.04 0.10
CA ASN A 68 4.62 -4.02 -1.03
C ASN A 68 3.24 -3.51 -0.62
N ALA A 69 2.55 -2.84 -1.55
CA ALA A 69 1.19 -2.37 -1.34
C ALA A 69 0.23 -3.54 -1.04
N HIS A 70 0.31 -4.64 -1.79
CA HIS A 70 -0.55 -5.81 -1.60
C HIS A 70 -0.41 -6.49 -0.22
N VAL A 71 0.70 -6.24 0.51
CA VAL A 71 0.90 -6.75 1.88
C VAL A 71 0.05 -6.00 2.90
N VAL A 72 -0.23 -4.71 2.66
CA VAL A 72 -0.89 -3.82 3.64
C VAL A 72 -2.23 -3.26 3.14
N GLU A 73 -2.59 -3.48 1.89
CA GLU A 73 -3.83 -3.01 1.29
C GLU A 73 -5.04 -3.67 1.95
N ASN A 74 -5.99 -2.86 2.42
CA ASN A 74 -7.20 -3.32 3.13
C ASN A 74 -6.94 -4.16 4.38
N VAL A 75 -5.77 -3.98 5.01
CA VAL A 75 -5.38 -4.67 6.24
C VAL A 75 -5.81 -3.86 7.45
N ASN A 76 -6.48 -4.55 8.40
CA ASN A 76 -6.82 -4.03 9.71
C ASN A 76 -5.81 -4.55 10.75
N ASN A 77 -5.69 -3.84 11.88
CA ASN A 77 -4.82 -4.25 12.99
C ASN A 77 -3.38 -4.53 12.52
N LEU A 78 -2.85 -3.61 11.70
CA LEU A 78 -1.51 -3.74 11.14
C LEU A 78 -0.46 -3.72 12.26
N LYS A 79 0.46 -4.67 12.23
CA LYS A 79 1.53 -4.82 13.20
C LYS A 79 2.86 -5.09 12.52
N VAL A 80 3.91 -4.67 13.18
CA VAL A 80 5.30 -4.96 12.84
C VAL A 80 5.92 -5.80 13.93
N THR A 81 6.55 -6.91 13.56
CA THR A 81 7.34 -7.74 14.49
C THR A 81 8.81 -7.64 14.12
N PHE A 82 9.62 -7.20 15.06
CA PHE A 82 11.07 -7.07 14.93
C PHE A 82 11.79 -8.40 15.12
N GLY A 83 13.10 -8.43 14.81
CA GLY A 83 13.91 -9.65 14.92
C GLY A 83 14.05 -10.22 16.33
N ASP A 84 13.80 -9.44 17.37
CA ASP A 84 13.75 -9.85 18.77
C ASP A 84 12.37 -10.39 19.20
N ASN A 85 11.43 -10.52 18.27
CA ASN A 85 10.03 -10.88 18.44
C ASN A 85 9.16 -9.85 19.16
N THR A 86 9.64 -8.63 19.34
CA THR A 86 8.80 -7.52 19.81
C THR A 86 7.80 -7.14 18.72
N GLU A 87 6.51 -7.14 19.06
CA GLU A 87 5.40 -6.77 18.18
C GLU A 87 4.87 -5.41 18.60
N VAL A 88 4.68 -4.50 17.62
CA VAL A 88 4.13 -3.16 17.83
C VAL A 88 3.08 -2.83 16.79
N ASP A 89 2.17 -1.95 17.13
CA ASP A 89 1.17 -1.44 16.20
C ASP A 89 1.83 -0.56 15.13
N ALA A 90 1.30 -0.65 13.92
CA ALA A 90 1.82 0.06 12.78
C ALA A 90 0.69 0.68 11.96
N VAL A 91 1.01 1.70 11.17
CA VAL A 91 0.06 2.40 10.32
C VAL A 91 0.64 2.56 8.92
N VAL A 92 -0.18 2.42 7.89
CA VAL A 92 0.23 2.77 6.52
C VAL A 92 0.36 4.28 6.43
N LYS A 93 1.60 4.76 6.21
CA LYS A 93 1.90 6.18 6.04
C LYS A 93 1.52 6.68 4.66
N GLY A 94 1.81 5.87 3.65
CA GLY A 94 1.45 6.12 2.27
C GLY A 94 1.54 4.84 1.44
N MET A 95 0.79 4.80 0.34
CA MET A 95 0.71 3.62 -0.53
C MET A 95 0.50 4.05 -1.98
N LYS A 96 1.12 3.31 -2.91
CA LYS A 96 0.97 3.45 -4.35
C LYS A 96 0.79 2.08 -4.98
N THR A 97 -0.45 1.75 -5.30
CA THR A 97 -0.86 0.40 -5.74
C THR A 97 -0.38 0.05 -7.14
N ASP A 98 -0.27 1.05 -8.04
CA ASP A 98 0.24 0.87 -9.40
C ASP A 98 1.73 0.51 -9.46
N SER A 99 2.47 0.82 -8.39
CA SER A 99 3.88 0.48 -8.23
C SER A 99 4.10 -0.64 -7.22
N ASP A 100 3.03 -1.18 -6.62
CA ASP A 100 3.04 -2.17 -5.55
C ASP A 100 3.92 -1.80 -4.35
N LEU A 101 3.86 -0.53 -3.93
CA LEU A 101 4.67 0.01 -2.83
C LEU A 101 3.83 0.62 -1.72
N ALA A 102 4.31 0.46 -0.50
CA ALA A 102 3.80 1.15 0.67
C ALA A 102 4.93 1.50 1.63
N VAL A 103 4.76 2.59 2.37
CA VAL A 103 5.56 2.92 3.54
C VAL A 103 4.68 2.77 4.78
N VAL A 104 5.15 1.98 5.73
CA VAL A 104 4.53 1.73 7.03
C VAL A 104 5.32 2.52 8.07
N ALA A 105 4.60 3.15 8.99
CA ALA A 105 5.16 3.88 10.11
C ALA A 105 4.88 3.17 11.44
N VAL A 106 5.88 3.13 12.30
CA VAL A 106 5.77 2.70 13.70
C VAL A 106 6.21 3.87 14.58
N LYS A 107 5.40 4.23 15.58
CA LYS A 107 5.78 5.31 16.50
C LYS A 107 7.03 4.92 17.28
N LEU A 108 8.02 5.82 17.34
CA LEU A 108 9.26 5.57 18.09
C LEU A 108 9.00 5.35 19.58
N ASP A 109 7.99 6.01 20.14
CA ASP A 109 7.60 5.87 21.55
C ASP A 109 7.05 4.48 21.87
N ASP A 110 6.57 3.73 20.89
CA ASP A 110 6.05 2.37 21.07
C ASP A 110 7.15 1.30 20.96
N ILE A 111 8.38 1.71 20.60
CA ILE A 111 9.52 0.80 20.45
C ILE A 111 10.42 0.89 21.69
N SER A 112 10.68 -0.22 22.35
CA SER A 112 11.59 -0.24 23.51
C SER A 112 13.01 0.12 23.12
N ALA A 113 13.80 0.67 24.08
CA ALA A 113 15.20 0.99 23.87
C ALA A 113 16.03 -0.26 23.47
N ASP A 114 15.69 -1.43 24.01
CA ASP A 114 16.36 -2.69 23.69
C ASP A 114 16.10 -3.08 22.23
N THR A 115 14.86 -3.00 21.77
CA THR A 115 14.49 -3.27 20.37
C THR A 115 15.15 -2.26 19.44
N MET A 116 15.12 -0.94 19.78
CA MET A 116 15.80 0.09 18.99
C MET A 116 17.30 -0.16 18.83
N SER A 117 17.95 -0.71 19.86
CA SER A 117 19.38 -1.06 19.79
C SER A 117 19.65 -2.33 18.97
N ALA A 118 18.65 -3.18 18.77
CA ALA A 118 18.75 -4.45 18.06
C ALA A 118 18.45 -4.33 16.56
N ILE A 119 17.79 -3.27 16.11
CA ILE A 119 17.46 -3.04 14.70
C ILE A 119 18.55 -2.26 13.95
N SER A 120 18.53 -2.35 12.64
CA SER A 120 19.38 -1.53 11.77
C SER A 120 18.56 -0.94 10.62
N ILE A 121 19.02 0.21 10.12
CA ILE A 121 18.46 0.80 8.90
C ILE A 121 19.17 0.15 7.71
N ALA A 122 18.40 -0.34 6.74
CA ALA A 122 18.94 -0.94 5.54
C ALA A 122 19.68 0.10 4.69
N LYS A 123 20.83 -0.29 4.15
CA LYS A 123 21.52 0.52 3.16
C LYS A 123 20.91 0.27 1.79
N LEU A 124 20.32 1.31 1.19
CA LEU A 124 19.82 1.24 -0.18
C LEU A 124 20.98 1.34 -1.15
N GLY A 125 21.11 0.35 -2.03
CA GLY A 125 22.12 0.30 -3.08
C GLY A 125 21.68 1.01 -4.35
N SER A 126 22.44 0.80 -5.43
CA SER A 126 22.08 1.21 -6.79
C SER A 126 21.70 -0.03 -7.59
N SER A 127 20.47 -0.08 -8.08
CA SER A 127 20.03 -1.16 -8.96
C SER A 127 20.37 -0.90 -10.43
N SER A 128 20.75 0.33 -10.78
CA SER A 128 21.20 0.69 -12.13
C SER A 128 22.54 0.06 -12.50
N ASP A 129 23.38 -0.25 -11.51
CA ASP A 129 24.71 -0.82 -11.69
C ASP A 129 24.73 -2.36 -11.57
N VAL A 130 23.55 -2.96 -11.30
CA VAL A 130 23.43 -4.41 -11.11
C VAL A 130 23.61 -5.16 -12.43
N GLU A 131 24.49 -6.15 -12.43
CA GLU A 131 24.77 -7.00 -13.58
C GLU A 131 24.21 -8.41 -13.43
N VAL A 132 23.84 -9.02 -14.55
CA VAL A 132 23.41 -10.43 -14.59
C VAL A 132 24.56 -11.33 -14.13
N GLY A 133 24.24 -12.25 -13.20
CA GLY A 133 25.21 -13.15 -12.59
C GLY A 133 25.70 -12.70 -11.21
N GLU A 134 25.40 -11.48 -10.77
CA GLU A 134 25.70 -11.04 -9.40
C GLU A 134 24.87 -11.80 -8.36
N ALA A 135 25.42 -11.91 -7.15
CA ALA A 135 24.72 -12.56 -6.04
C ALA A 135 23.43 -11.82 -5.68
N ALA A 136 22.35 -12.55 -5.51
CA ALA A 136 21.05 -12.09 -5.06
C ALA A 136 20.64 -12.86 -3.80
N ILE A 137 20.43 -12.12 -2.69
CA ILE A 137 20.07 -12.68 -1.38
C ILE A 137 18.71 -12.12 -1.00
N ALA A 138 17.66 -12.94 -1.11
CA ALA A 138 16.33 -12.55 -0.73
C ALA A 138 16.10 -12.87 0.76
N ILE A 139 15.73 -11.84 1.54
CA ILE A 139 15.45 -11.97 2.98
C ILE A 139 14.06 -11.43 3.25
N GLY A 140 13.29 -12.23 3.99
CA GLY A 140 12.02 -11.85 4.57
C GLY A 140 11.86 -12.39 5.97
N ASN A 141 10.85 -11.89 6.66
CA ASN A 141 10.46 -12.35 7.99
C ASN A 141 8.92 -12.43 8.03
N ALA A 142 8.39 -13.58 7.67
CA ALA A 142 6.93 -13.76 7.70
C ALA A 142 6.45 -14.07 9.12
N ALA A 143 5.45 -13.32 9.59
CA ALA A 143 4.85 -13.56 10.90
C ALA A 143 4.37 -15.02 11.03
N GLY A 144 4.86 -15.69 12.06
CA GLY A 144 4.55 -17.11 12.34
C GLY A 144 5.41 -18.14 11.60
N TYR A 145 6.19 -17.74 10.58
CA TYR A 145 7.12 -18.61 9.87
C TYR A 145 8.59 -18.27 10.14
N GLY A 146 8.85 -17.09 10.76
CA GLY A 146 10.19 -16.61 11.05
C GLY A 146 10.94 -16.12 9.81
N ILE A 147 12.25 -15.93 10.00
CA ILE A 147 13.14 -15.40 8.97
C ILE A 147 13.35 -16.44 7.88
N SER A 148 13.19 -16.02 6.64
CA SER A 148 13.46 -16.79 5.43
C SER A 148 14.60 -16.13 4.66
N VAL A 149 15.63 -16.88 4.34
CA VAL A 149 16.75 -16.47 3.51
C VAL A 149 16.86 -17.42 2.34
N THR A 150 16.81 -16.89 1.13
CA THR A 150 17.09 -17.63 -0.09
C THR A 150 18.18 -16.93 -0.89
N THR A 151 18.99 -17.69 -1.60
CA THR A 151 20.10 -17.15 -2.39
C THR A 151 20.06 -17.65 -3.80
N GLY A 152 20.50 -16.82 -4.70
CA GLY A 152 20.66 -17.10 -6.11
C GLY A 152 21.50 -16.02 -6.77
N ILE A 153 21.22 -15.77 -8.02
CA ILE A 153 21.88 -14.72 -8.82
C ILE A 153 20.82 -13.80 -9.43
N VAL A 154 21.25 -12.65 -9.87
CA VAL A 154 20.48 -11.79 -10.78
C VAL A 154 20.44 -12.49 -12.13
N SER A 155 19.24 -12.93 -12.54
CA SER A 155 19.03 -13.64 -13.81
C SER A 155 18.77 -12.69 -14.98
N ALA A 156 18.14 -11.53 -14.71
CA ALA A 156 17.92 -10.46 -15.67
C ALA A 156 17.64 -9.14 -14.97
N VAL A 157 17.82 -8.02 -15.65
CA VAL A 157 17.49 -6.66 -15.20
C VAL A 157 16.60 -5.97 -16.22
N GLY A 158 15.89 -4.92 -15.79
CA GLY A 158 15.03 -4.12 -16.66
C GLY A 158 13.86 -4.89 -17.25
N LYS A 159 13.34 -5.89 -16.53
CA LYS A 159 12.19 -6.67 -16.98
C LYS A 159 10.88 -5.89 -16.77
N SER A 160 9.93 -6.12 -17.67
CA SER A 160 8.56 -5.64 -17.58
C SER A 160 7.60 -6.82 -17.50
N LEU A 161 6.64 -6.75 -16.59
CA LEU A 161 5.58 -7.75 -16.44
C LEU A 161 4.22 -7.06 -16.36
N THR A 162 3.20 -7.69 -16.93
CA THR A 162 1.82 -7.26 -16.76
C THR A 162 1.12 -8.23 -15.82
N VAL A 163 0.68 -7.73 -14.68
CA VAL A 163 -0.07 -8.48 -13.67
C VAL A 163 -1.37 -7.72 -13.38
N ASP A 164 -2.51 -8.37 -13.45
CA ASP A 164 -3.83 -7.77 -13.21
C ASP A 164 -4.08 -6.48 -14.05
N ASN A 165 -3.63 -6.46 -15.30
CA ASN A 165 -3.68 -5.32 -16.23
C ASN A 165 -2.81 -4.10 -15.81
N VAL A 166 -1.96 -4.23 -14.80
CA VAL A 166 -0.96 -3.23 -14.41
C VAL A 166 0.40 -3.65 -14.97
N VAL A 167 1.11 -2.72 -15.60
CA VAL A 167 2.46 -2.94 -16.12
C VAL A 167 3.46 -2.52 -15.04
N TYR A 168 4.30 -3.46 -14.64
CA TYR A 168 5.42 -3.23 -13.72
C TYR A 168 6.71 -3.28 -14.50
N ASP A 169 7.43 -2.17 -14.51
CA ASP A 169 8.69 -2.00 -15.25
C ASP A 169 9.92 -2.03 -14.32
N ASN A 170 11.10 -2.18 -14.92
CA ASN A 170 12.39 -2.15 -14.23
C ASN A 170 12.52 -3.20 -13.11
N LEU A 171 11.99 -4.40 -13.35
CA LEU A 171 12.10 -5.49 -12.40
C LEU A 171 13.47 -6.18 -12.52
N ILE A 172 13.98 -6.65 -11.37
CA ILE A 172 15.11 -7.58 -11.28
C ILE A 172 14.54 -9.00 -11.23
N GLN A 173 14.98 -9.85 -12.15
CA GLN A 173 14.67 -11.27 -12.13
C GLN A 173 15.80 -12.02 -11.40
N THR A 174 15.45 -12.97 -10.56
CA THR A 174 16.40 -13.82 -9.81
C THR A 174 15.91 -15.26 -9.77
N ASP A 175 16.84 -16.22 -9.63
CA ASP A 175 16.54 -17.62 -9.32
C ASP A 175 16.51 -17.90 -7.80
N ALA A 176 16.84 -16.91 -6.96
CA ALA A 176 16.52 -16.97 -5.54
C ALA A 176 15.01 -17.13 -5.34
N ALA A 177 14.58 -18.09 -4.53
CA ALA A 177 13.17 -18.39 -4.33
C ALA A 177 12.43 -17.20 -3.69
N ILE A 178 11.47 -16.61 -4.39
CA ILE A 178 10.56 -15.59 -3.90
C ILE A 178 9.21 -16.25 -3.57
N ASN A 179 8.83 -16.17 -2.30
CA ASN A 179 7.66 -16.82 -1.73
C ASN A 179 6.87 -15.84 -0.85
N PRO A 180 5.63 -16.15 -0.45
CA PRO A 180 4.84 -15.28 0.42
C PRO A 180 5.57 -14.82 1.69
N GLY A 181 6.53 -15.63 2.20
CA GLY A 181 7.31 -15.30 3.39
C GLY A 181 8.35 -14.18 3.20
N ASN A 182 8.82 -13.90 1.99
CA ASN A 182 9.80 -12.84 1.75
C ASN A 182 9.25 -11.69 0.86
N SER A 183 7.97 -11.73 0.49
CA SER A 183 7.31 -10.63 -0.22
C SER A 183 7.29 -9.36 0.65
N GLY A 184 7.68 -8.23 0.08
CA GLY A 184 7.89 -6.96 0.79
C GLY A 184 9.23 -6.84 1.51
N GLY A 185 9.98 -7.95 1.62
CA GLY A 185 11.35 -7.98 2.13
C GLY A 185 12.37 -7.58 1.07
N ALA A 186 13.65 -7.64 1.46
CA ALA A 186 14.75 -7.12 0.65
C ALA A 186 15.37 -8.19 -0.25
N LEU A 187 15.77 -7.76 -1.45
CA LEU A 187 16.78 -8.40 -2.26
C LEU A 187 18.11 -7.65 -2.04
N PHE A 188 19.08 -8.32 -1.43
CA PHE A 188 20.40 -7.77 -1.15
C PHE A 188 21.43 -8.23 -2.19
N ASN A 189 22.41 -7.37 -2.44
CA ASN A 189 23.64 -7.75 -3.17
C ASN A 189 24.70 -8.33 -2.21
N ALA A 190 25.87 -8.70 -2.76
CA ALA A 190 27.00 -9.22 -1.99
C ALA A 190 27.60 -8.23 -0.97
N ASN A 191 27.31 -6.95 -1.09
CA ASN A 191 27.75 -5.90 -0.16
C ASN A 191 26.75 -5.66 0.99
N GLY A 192 25.62 -6.39 1.02
CA GLY A 192 24.54 -6.17 1.99
C GLY A 192 23.73 -4.90 1.73
N GLU A 193 23.67 -4.45 0.48
CA GLU A 193 22.88 -3.31 0.05
C GLU A 193 21.60 -3.78 -0.62
N VAL A 194 20.49 -3.10 -0.35
CA VAL A 194 19.19 -3.41 -0.97
C VAL A 194 19.21 -2.96 -2.42
N ILE A 195 19.07 -3.91 -3.34
CA ILE A 195 18.95 -3.66 -4.78
C ILE A 195 17.51 -3.77 -5.28
N GLY A 196 16.64 -4.40 -4.50
CA GLY A 196 15.22 -4.53 -4.85
C GLY A 196 14.33 -4.90 -3.67
N ILE A 197 13.02 -4.78 -3.89
CA ILE A 197 11.96 -5.20 -2.98
C ILE A 197 11.30 -6.45 -3.56
N ASN A 198 11.37 -7.58 -2.86
CA ASN A 198 10.83 -8.85 -3.32
C ASN A 198 9.31 -8.76 -3.49
N SER A 199 8.75 -9.27 -4.58
CA SER A 199 7.31 -9.28 -4.80
C SER A 199 6.82 -10.65 -5.28
N VAL A 200 6.04 -11.33 -4.44
CA VAL A 200 5.41 -12.60 -4.80
C VAL A 200 4.33 -12.40 -5.86
N LYS A 201 3.63 -11.26 -5.85
CA LYS A 201 2.60 -10.93 -6.85
C LYS A 201 3.16 -10.99 -8.28
N MET A 202 4.42 -10.58 -8.47
CA MET A 202 5.12 -10.60 -9.75
C MET A 202 5.74 -11.96 -10.04
N SER A 203 5.98 -12.79 -9.02
CA SER A 203 6.62 -14.11 -9.12
C SER A 203 5.64 -15.25 -9.33
N ASP A 204 4.34 -15.03 -9.17
CA ASP A 204 3.27 -16.03 -9.41
C ASP A 204 2.98 -16.26 -10.91
N THR A 205 3.94 -15.96 -11.76
CA THR A 205 3.94 -16.40 -13.14
C THR A 205 4.30 -17.88 -13.16
N LYS A 206 3.50 -18.71 -13.82
CA LYS A 206 3.52 -20.19 -13.87
C LYS A 206 4.85 -20.86 -14.30
N VAL A 207 5.98 -20.20 -14.06
CA VAL A 207 7.32 -20.68 -14.45
C VAL A 207 8.14 -20.86 -13.17
N GLU A 208 8.41 -22.10 -12.80
CA GLU A 208 9.30 -22.43 -11.67
C GLU A 208 10.70 -21.82 -11.88
N GLY A 209 11.29 -21.31 -10.78
CA GLY A 209 12.65 -20.77 -10.78
C GLY A 209 12.77 -19.32 -11.26
N MET A 210 11.69 -18.58 -11.38
CA MET A 210 11.69 -17.15 -11.68
C MET A 210 11.10 -16.36 -10.53
N GLY A 211 11.95 -15.67 -9.76
CA GLY A 211 11.57 -14.67 -8.77
C GLY A 211 11.73 -13.27 -9.32
N TYR A 212 10.97 -12.32 -8.81
CA TYR A 212 11.05 -10.92 -9.19
C TYR A 212 11.13 -9.99 -7.98
N ALA A 213 11.91 -8.93 -8.13
CA ALA A 213 11.98 -7.83 -7.19
C ALA A 213 11.83 -6.51 -7.93
N ILE A 214 11.18 -5.54 -7.31
CA ILE A 214 11.07 -4.16 -7.80
C ILE A 214 12.44 -3.51 -7.60
N ALA A 215 13.07 -3.05 -8.67
CA ALA A 215 14.39 -2.43 -8.61
C ALA A 215 14.37 -1.17 -7.74
N ILE A 216 15.25 -1.08 -6.75
CA ILE A 216 15.20 0.00 -5.74
C ILE A 216 15.36 1.40 -6.35
N GLU A 217 16.21 1.56 -7.35
CA GLU A 217 16.46 2.85 -8.01
C GLU A 217 15.21 3.40 -8.71
N SER A 218 14.38 2.50 -9.29
CA SER A 218 13.16 2.91 -10.01
C SER A 218 12.06 3.43 -9.10
N VAL A 219 12.18 3.23 -7.79
CA VAL A 219 11.13 3.55 -6.81
C VAL A 219 11.60 4.44 -5.66
N LYS A 220 12.85 4.91 -5.66
CA LYS A 220 13.38 5.82 -4.64
C LYS A 220 12.53 7.06 -4.47
N ASP A 221 12.19 7.75 -5.55
CA ASP A 221 11.38 8.97 -5.49
C ASP A 221 9.98 8.68 -4.94
N ILE A 222 9.39 7.52 -5.24
CA ILE A 222 8.11 7.09 -4.70
C ILE A 222 8.24 6.83 -3.20
N ILE A 223 9.28 6.13 -2.77
CA ILE A 223 9.55 5.85 -1.36
C ILE A 223 9.73 7.17 -0.57
N ASP A 224 10.48 8.10 -1.13
CA ASP A 224 10.71 9.41 -0.52
C ASP A 224 9.40 10.20 -0.39
N ASP A 225 8.58 10.24 -1.45
CA ASP A 225 7.26 10.88 -1.43
C ASP A 225 6.34 10.26 -0.38
N LEU A 226 6.20 8.93 -0.37
CA LEU A 226 5.40 8.22 0.62
C LEU A 226 5.90 8.43 2.06
N SER A 227 7.22 8.54 2.24
CA SER A 227 7.84 8.76 3.55
C SER A 227 7.58 10.15 4.13
N THR A 228 7.27 11.13 3.28
CA THR A 228 6.96 12.51 3.70
C THR A 228 5.47 12.76 3.97
N GLN A 229 4.61 11.82 3.61
CA GLN A 229 3.17 11.96 3.86
C GLN A 229 2.85 12.00 5.35
N THR A 230 1.77 12.68 5.71
CA THR A 230 1.27 12.68 7.09
C THR A 230 0.67 11.32 7.43
N THR A 231 1.15 10.72 8.51
CA THR A 231 0.57 9.47 9.01
C THR A 231 -0.80 9.73 9.60
N ARG A 232 -1.80 9.00 9.13
CA ARG A 232 -3.20 9.17 9.55
C ARG A 232 -3.68 7.90 10.22
N VAL A 233 -4.31 8.05 11.39
CA VAL A 233 -5.02 6.99 12.10
C VAL A 233 -6.52 7.14 11.89
N ALA A 234 -7.25 6.01 11.87
CA ALA A 234 -8.69 6.06 11.77
C ALA A 234 -9.29 6.73 13.01
N LEU A 235 -10.18 7.69 12.78
CA LEU A 235 -10.86 8.47 13.79
C LEU A 235 -12.17 7.80 14.22
N ASP A 236 -12.64 8.10 15.43
CA ASP A 236 -13.97 7.75 15.86
C ASP A 236 -15.03 8.49 15.03
N ASN A 237 -16.24 7.94 14.95
CA ASN A 237 -17.28 8.46 14.04
C ASN A 237 -17.68 9.91 14.29
N ASP A 238 -17.60 10.38 15.53
CA ASP A 238 -17.93 11.73 15.98
C ASP A 238 -16.80 12.75 15.70
N GLU A 239 -15.58 12.28 15.48
CA GLU A 239 -14.43 13.11 15.14
C GLU A 239 -14.29 13.31 13.62
N ARG A 240 -14.90 12.43 12.81
CA ARG A 240 -14.76 12.44 11.35
C ARG A 240 -15.40 13.65 10.72
N GLY A 241 -14.65 14.26 9.81
CA GLY A 241 -15.16 15.31 8.96
C GLY A 241 -16.24 14.80 7.98
N TYR A 242 -17.07 15.70 7.50
CA TYR A 242 -18.16 15.43 6.58
C TYR A 242 -18.02 16.28 5.32
N ILE A 243 -18.06 15.63 4.15
CA ILE A 243 -18.02 16.31 2.85
C ILE A 243 -19.37 16.91 2.51
N GLY A 244 -20.46 16.17 2.75
CA GLY A 244 -21.81 16.59 2.42
C GLY A 244 -22.28 16.23 1.02
N VAL A 245 -21.86 15.09 0.50
CA VAL A 245 -22.35 14.55 -0.76
C VAL A 245 -22.93 13.15 -0.58
N SER A 246 -23.86 12.77 -1.46
CA SER A 246 -24.13 11.38 -1.78
C SER A 246 -23.66 11.09 -3.21
N GLY A 247 -23.26 9.88 -3.49
CA GLY A 247 -22.69 9.56 -4.79
C GLY A 247 -22.80 8.09 -5.17
N SER A 248 -22.40 7.81 -6.39
CA SER A 248 -22.27 6.45 -6.92
C SER A 248 -20.96 6.31 -7.67
N SER A 249 -20.37 5.12 -7.65
CA SER A 249 -19.11 4.85 -8.36
C SER A 249 -19.29 4.92 -9.87
N VAL A 250 -18.36 5.58 -10.55
CA VAL A 250 -18.10 5.45 -11.97
C VAL A 250 -16.95 4.47 -12.12
N THR A 251 -17.28 3.21 -12.40
CA THR A 251 -16.28 2.14 -12.53
C THR A 251 -15.49 2.26 -13.83
N SER A 252 -14.38 1.54 -13.93
CA SER A 252 -13.60 1.44 -15.18
C SER A 252 -14.45 0.94 -16.35
N GLU A 253 -15.42 0.05 -16.11
CA GLU A 253 -16.34 -0.45 -17.13
C GLU A 253 -17.29 0.65 -17.66
N ILE A 254 -17.84 1.47 -16.74
CA ILE A 254 -18.66 2.65 -17.10
C ILE A 254 -17.81 3.66 -17.87
N SER A 255 -16.58 3.89 -17.41
CA SER A 255 -15.64 4.80 -18.05
C SER A 255 -15.35 4.38 -19.50
N GLN A 256 -15.03 3.11 -19.73
CA GLN A 256 -14.76 2.57 -21.06
C GLN A 256 -15.99 2.65 -21.99
N THR A 257 -17.18 2.48 -21.44
CA THR A 257 -18.42 2.46 -22.24
C THR A 257 -18.89 3.87 -22.61
N TYR A 258 -18.79 4.82 -21.70
CA TYR A 258 -19.42 6.15 -21.82
C TYR A 258 -18.41 7.30 -21.85
N GLY A 259 -17.10 7.05 -21.68
CA GLY A 259 -16.06 8.07 -21.64
C GLY A 259 -16.10 8.97 -20.40
N TRP A 260 -16.71 8.50 -19.30
CA TRP A 260 -16.76 9.24 -18.05
C TRP A 260 -15.47 9.02 -17.24
N PRO A 261 -15.00 10.02 -16.48
CA PRO A 261 -13.88 9.80 -15.55
C PRO A 261 -14.23 8.73 -14.51
N VAL A 262 -13.28 7.85 -14.18
CA VAL A 262 -13.41 6.95 -13.04
C VAL A 262 -13.44 7.78 -11.76
N GLY A 263 -14.36 7.46 -10.83
CA GLY A 263 -14.48 8.21 -9.59
C GLY A 263 -15.85 8.11 -8.95
N VAL A 264 -16.21 9.15 -8.20
CA VAL A 264 -17.51 9.28 -7.52
C VAL A 264 -18.36 10.34 -8.18
N LEU A 265 -19.42 9.91 -8.86
CA LEU A 265 -20.44 10.79 -9.41
C LEU A 265 -21.34 11.33 -8.28
N ILE A 266 -21.36 12.63 -8.08
CA ILE A 266 -22.18 13.29 -7.07
C ILE A 266 -23.65 13.24 -7.48
N ARG A 267 -24.49 12.68 -6.63
CA ARG A 267 -25.95 12.56 -6.79
C ARG A 267 -26.72 13.63 -6.03
N SER A 268 -26.20 14.05 -4.89
CA SER A 268 -26.76 15.15 -4.13
C SER A 268 -25.66 15.89 -3.36
N VAL A 269 -25.87 17.16 -3.11
CA VAL A 269 -25.04 18.01 -2.25
C VAL A 269 -25.93 18.50 -1.10
N THR A 270 -25.43 18.34 0.13
CA THR A 270 -26.12 18.77 1.34
C THR A 270 -25.95 20.29 1.51
N GLU A 271 -27.02 20.98 1.83
CA GLU A 271 -27.02 22.41 2.13
C GLU A 271 -26.08 22.72 3.30
N ASP A 272 -25.35 23.84 3.23
CA ASP A 272 -24.36 24.29 4.21
C ASP A 272 -23.17 23.32 4.45
N SER A 273 -22.99 22.32 3.60
CA SER A 273 -21.88 21.37 3.70
C SER A 273 -20.55 21.91 3.15
N ALA A 274 -19.47 21.18 3.43
CA ALA A 274 -18.17 21.45 2.86
C ALA A 274 -18.19 21.44 1.33
N ALA A 275 -18.91 20.49 0.72
CA ALA A 275 -19.04 20.36 -0.72
C ALA A 275 -19.74 21.56 -1.35
N GLU A 276 -20.87 22.00 -0.79
CA GLU A 276 -21.59 23.17 -1.30
C GLU A 276 -20.75 24.43 -1.23
N ARG A 277 -20.11 24.68 -0.07
CA ARG A 277 -19.24 25.85 0.14
C ARG A 277 -18.04 25.89 -0.81
N ALA A 278 -17.54 24.72 -1.21
CA ALA A 278 -16.44 24.57 -2.16
C ALA A 278 -16.87 24.58 -3.63
N GLY A 279 -18.19 24.69 -3.91
CA GLY A 279 -18.73 24.81 -5.27
C GLY A 279 -18.88 23.48 -6.01
N LEU A 280 -18.83 22.35 -5.30
CA LEU A 280 -19.20 21.04 -5.87
C LEU A 280 -20.68 20.98 -6.20
N GLN A 281 -21.03 20.34 -7.29
CA GLN A 281 -22.38 20.27 -7.82
C GLN A 281 -22.79 18.84 -8.14
N VAL A 282 -24.10 18.62 -8.24
CA VAL A 282 -24.64 17.37 -8.78
C VAL A 282 -24.13 17.15 -10.20
N ASN A 283 -23.74 15.93 -10.50
CA ASN A 283 -23.12 15.47 -11.73
C ASN A 283 -21.62 15.79 -11.86
N ASP A 284 -20.96 16.40 -10.88
CA ASP A 284 -19.50 16.37 -10.81
C ASP A 284 -19.03 14.94 -10.49
N VAL A 285 -17.84 14.59 -10.97
CA VAL A 285 -17.18 13.32 -10.66
C VAL A 285 -15.93 13.59 -9.85
N ILE A 286 -15.91 13.22 -8.57
CA ILE A 286 -14.71 13.32 -7.72
C ILE A 286 -13.73 12.24 -8.16
N THR A 287 -12.51 12.62 -8.52
CA THR A 287 -11.46 11.74 -9.03
C THR A 287 -10.25 11.63 -8.09
N SER A 288 -10.06 12.63 -7.21
CA SER A 288 -8.99 12.62 -6.20
C SER A 288 -9.42 13.31 -4.92
N PHE A 289 -8.88 12.85 -3.79
CA PHE A 289 -9.08 13.40 -2.47
C PHE A 289 -7.75 13.39 -1.71
N ASP A 290 -7.23 14.57 -1.35
CA ASP A 290 -5.93 14.76 -0.69
C ASP A 290 -4.78 14.09 -1.46
N GLY A 291 -4.76 14.27 -2.79
CA GLY A 291 -3.77 13.69 -3.69
C GLY A 291 -3.87 12.16 -3.86
N LYS A 292 -4.92 11.53 -3.31
CA LYS A 292 -5.19 10.09 -3.46
C LYS A 292 -6.29 9.85 -4.47
N ASP A 293 -6.09 8.88 -5.36
CA ASP A 293 -7.09 8.51 -6.35
C ASP A 293 -8.38 8.02 -5.70
N VAL A 294 -9.51 8.48 -6.23
CA VAL A 294 -10.85 8.07 -5.83
C VAL A 294 -11.48 7.33 -7.00
N ASP A 295 -11.46 6.01 -6.95
CA ASP A 295 -11.99 5.12 -8.00
C ASP A 295 -13.42 4.64 -7.72
N SER A 296 -13.90 4.80 -6.48
CA SER A 296 -15.21 4.31 -6.05
C SER A 296 -15.75 5.10 -4.86
N TRP A 297 -17.06 4.96 -4.63
CA TRP A 297 -17.70 5.48 -3.42
C TRP A 297 -17.11 4.87 -2.15
N GLU A 298 -16.79 3.59 -2.17
CA GLU A 298 -16.18 2.89 -1.05
C GLU A 298 -14.80 3.46 -0.72
N THR A 299 -13.97 3.71 -1.73
CA THR A 299 -12.66 4.37 -1.57
C THR A 299 -12.80 5.72 -0.88
N LEU A 300 -13.73 6.58 -1.35
CA LEU A 300 -13.94 7.90 -0.75
C LEU A 300 -14.41 7.79 0.71
N VAL A 301 -15.35 6.90 1.00
CA VAL A 301 -15.85 6.66 2.37
C VAL A 301 -14.73 6.14 3.28
N ASN A 302 -13.89 5.25 2.80
CA ASN A 302 -12.74 4.74 3.55
C ASN A 302 -11.69 5.83 3.82
N LEU A 303 -11.39 6.69 2.85
CA LEU A 303 -10.50 7.83 3.04
C LEU A 303 -11.04 8.77 4.13
N MET A 304 -12.33 9.08 4.13
CA MET A 304 -12.96 9.97 5.12
C MET A 304 -12.82 9.52 6.57
N ARG A 305 -12.52 8.25 6.81
CA ARG A 305 -12.26 7.74 8.18
C ARG A 305 -11.06 8.37 8.85
N TYR A 306 -10.18 9.02 8.10
CA TYR A 306 -8.88 9.53 8.56
C TYR A 306 -8.80 11.05 8.61
N TYR A 307 -9.90 11.76 8.32
CA TYR A 307 -9.93 13.22 8.24
C TYR A 307 -10.93 13.79 9.24
N GLN A 308 -10.46 14.75 10.03
CA GLN A 308 -11.25 15.34 11.11
C GLN A 308 -12.08 16.54 10.65
N VAL A 309 -13.03 16.92 11.49
CA VAL A 309 -13.79 18.18 11.34
C VAL A 309 -12.86 19.37 11.34
N GLY A 310 -13.10 20.33 10.43
CA GLY A 310 -12.32 21.56 10.27
C GLY A 310 -11.06 21.40 9.42
N GLU A 311 -10.70 20.18 9.03
CA GLU A 311 -9.55 19.94 8.18
C GLU A 311 -9.77 20.43 6.75
N GLN A 312 -8.75 21.05 6.15
CA GLN A 312 -8.77 21.48 4.76
C GLN A 312 -8.18 20.40 3.88
N VAL A 313 -8.92 20.01 2.85
CA VAL A 313 -8.56 18.92 1.94
C VAL A 313 -8.72 19.36 0.50
N GLU A 314 -7.70 19.13 -0.30
CA GLU A 314 -7.76 19.33 -1.75
C GLU A 314 -8.60 18.21 -2.39
N VAL A 315 -9.49 18.59 -3.30
CA VAL A 315 -10.30 17.66 -4.09
C VAL A 315 -10.21 18.00 -5.55
N VAL A 316 -9.89 17.00 -6.36
CA VAL A 316 -9.95 17.08 -7.82
C VAL A 316 -11.26 16.45 -8.28
N TYR A 317 -11.95 17.14 -9.16
CA TYR A 317 -13.21 16.67 -9.74
C TYR A 317 -13.32 17.05 -11.22
N SER A 318 -14.10 16.30 -11.95
CA SER A 318 -14.41 16.57 -13.36
C SER A 318 -15.86 16.99 -13.51
N ARG A 319 -16.11 18.07 -14.25
CA ARG A 319 -17.44 18.59 -14.57
C ARG A 319 -17.73 18.48 -16.05
N LEU A 320 -18.92 18.01 -16.40
CA LEU A 320 -19.33 17.93 -17.79
C LEU A 320 -19.74 19.32 -18.30
N GLU A 321 -19.00 19.85 -19.26
CA GLU A 321 -19.26 21.14 -19.90
C GLU A 321 -19.18 21.00 -21.42
N ASN A 322 -20.18 21.50 -22.12
CA ASN A 322 -20.23 21.47 -23.59
C ASN A 322 -19.97 20.09 -24.23
N GLY A 323 -20.36 19.01 -23.50
CA GLY A 323 -20.22 17.63 -23.97
C GLY A 323 -18.87 16.97 -23.70
N SER A 324 -17.97 17.65 -22.98
CA SER A 324 -16.68 17.10 -22.53
C SER A 324 -16.46 17.33 -21.04
N PHE A 325 -15.67 16.46 -20.40
CA PHE A 325 -15.28 16.63 -18.99
C PHE A 325 -14.08 17.58 -18.89
N THR A 326 -14.21 18.56 -18.01
CA THR A 326 -13.14 19.50 -17.63
C THR A 326 -12.78 19.23 -16.18
N GLU A 327 -11.49 19.10 -15.90
CA GLU A 327 -10.95 18.87 -14.57
C GLU A 327 -10.80 20.18 -13.79
N TYR A 328 -11.17 20.15 -12.53
CA TYR A 328 -11.08 21.27 -11.58
C TYR A 328 -10.50 20.79 -10.25
N THR A 329 -9.87 21.72 -9.56
CA THR A 329 -9.38 21.52 -8.19
C THR A 329 -10.06 22.51 -7.24
N THR A 330 -10.49 22.05 -6.08
CA THR A 330 -11.03 22.90 -5.03
C THR A 330 -10.55 22.44 -3.66
N THR A 331 -10.70 23.27 -2.63
CA THR A 331 -10.38 22.93 -1.25
C THR A 331 -11.67 22.84 -0.44
N LEU A 332 -11.89 21.70 0.19
CA LEU A 332 -12.95 21.49 1.18
C LEU A 332 -12.45 21.88 2.56
N THR A 333 -13.27 22.57 3.35
CA THR A 333 -13.13 22.60 4.81
C THR A 333 -14.19 21.67 5.38
N LEU A 334 -13.76 20.52 5.89
CA LEU A 334 -14.67 19.47 6.36
C LEU A 334 -15.53 19.95 7.54
N THR A 335 -16.83 19.66 7.50
CA THR A 335 -17.79 20.08 8.50
C THR A 335 -18.17 18.93 9.44
N GLU A 336 -18.90 19.22 10.50
CA GLU A 336 -19.60 18.19 11.28
C GLU A 336 -20.72 17.57 10.44
N LYS A 337 -20.98 16.28 10.69
CA LYS A 337 -22.13 15.62 10.08
C LYS A 337 -23.42 16.21 10.69
N PRO A 338 -24.39 16.64 9.89
CA PRO A 338 -25.65 17.16 10.40
C PRO A 338 -26.32 16.13 11.34
N GLN A 339 -26.74 16.60 12.51
CA GLN A 339 -27.54 15.79 13.43
C GLN A 339 -28.90 15.54 12.79
N VAL A 340 -29.27 14.27 12.62
CA VAL A 340 -30.60 13.91 12.18
C VAL A 340 -31.56 14.24 13.35
N SER A 341 -32.25 15.37 13.26
CA SER A 341 -33.34 15.65 14.22
C SER A 341 -34.46 14.65 13.95
N ASN A 342 -34.58 13.63 14.81
CA ASN A 342 -35.79 12.80 14.86
C ASN A 342 -36.98 13.70 15.19
N LYS A 343 -37.71 14.14 14.15
CA LYS A 343 -39.05 14.72 14.29
C LYS A 343 -40.07 13.64 14.09
#